data_0a48a8dedb1162d371cdc21e67492ab7
#
_entry.id   0a48a8dedb1162d371cdc21e67492ab7
#
_cell.length_a   1.000
_cell.length_b   1.000
_cell.length_c   1.000
_cell.angle_alpha   90.00
_cell.angle_beta   90.00
_cell.angle_gamma   90.00
#
_symmetry.space_group_name_H-M   'P 1'
#
loop_
_entity.id
_entity.type
_entity.pdbx_description
1 polymer ?
#
loop_
_entity_poly.entity_id
_entity_poly.type
_entity_poly.pdbx_seq_one_letter_code
_entity_poly.pdbx_strand_id
1 'polypeptide(L)'
;HPAHDTRPVWSPDGQKIAFASNRSGNFDVFLMNKEGGEPKRLTTHSTNEYPTTFKDNGHILYLANILQDAKDIQFPGTRFMQVYEISTDGGRPDLYSSLYMENIALSKDGSKLLYNDYKGYEDPWRKHHQSSITRDIWLCTLGKDRSFQKVTTFGGEDRNPVWAADGASFYYLSEEKGSFNIFKKDLAGNNEKQITTHTTHPVRFLTSDNSGTL
;
A
#
# COMPACT_ATOMS: atom_id res chain seq x y z
N HIS A 1 -23.72 1.27 -4.82
CA HIS A 1 -23.85 0.06 -5.65
C HIS A 1 -24.00 -1.16 -4.74
N PRO A 2 -24.78 -2.19 -5.13
CA PRO A 2 -24.96 -3.40 -4.30
C PRO A 2 -23.71 -4.31 -4.25
N ALA A 3 -22.72 -4.10 -5.12
CA ALA A 3 -21.43 -4.81 -5.08
C ALA A 3 -20.54 -4.29 -3.94
N HIS A 4 -19.50 -5.05 -3.65
CA HIS A 4 -18.53 -4.70 -2.64
C HIS A 4 -17.50 -3.71 -3.20
N ASP A 5 -17.45 -2.51 -2.63
CA ASP A 5 -16.45 -1.48 -2.92
C ASP A 5 -15.48 -1.37 -1.73
N THR A 6 -14.17 -1.32 -2.00
CA THR A 6 -13.12 -1.35 -0.97
C THR A 6 -11.86 -0.59 -1.40
N ARG A 7 -10.93 -0.38 -0.47
CA ARG A 7 -9.61 0.24 -0.69
C ARG A 7 -9.67 1.58 -1.43
N PRO A 8 -10.44 2.57 -0.95
CA PRO A 8 -10.45 3.88 -1.56
C PRO A 8 -9.11 4.59 -1.37
N VAL A 9 -8.65 5.28 -2.42
CA VAL A 9 -7.48 6.15 -2.38
C VAL A 9 -7.81 7.47 -3.08
N TRP A 10 -7.35 8.58 -2.48
CA TRP A 10 -7.57 9.92 -3.01
C TRP A 10 -6.47 10.32 -4.00
N SER A 11 -6.85 11.06 -5.03
CA SER A 11 -5.88 11.77 -5.88
C SER A 11 -5.16 12.88 -5.09
N PRO A 12 -3.92 13.23 -5.46
CA PRO A 12 -3.15 14.27 -4.77
C PRO A 12 -3.85 15.62 -4.69
N ASP A 13 -4.65 15.98 -5.69
CA ASP A 13 -5.46 17.20 -5.74
C ASP A 13 -6.80 17.11 -4.98
N GLY A 14 -7.13 15.91 -4.45
CA GLY A 14 -8.37 15.65 -3.74
C GLY A 14 -9.65 15.74 -4.60
N GLN A 15 -9.54 15.62 -5.93
CA GLN A 15 -10.69 15.74 -6.83
C GLN A 15 -11.26 14.39 -7.25
N LYS A 16 -10.46 13.31 -7.12
CA LYS A 16 -10.84 11.97 -7.56
C LYS A 16 -10.59 10.92 -6.48
N ILE A 17 -11.36 9.85 -6.54
CA ILE A 17 -11.21 8.66 -5.68
C ILE A 17 -11.06 7.45 -6.59
N ALA A 18 -9.97 6.70 -6.43
CA ALA A 18 -9.84 5.36 -7.01
C ALA A 18 -10.21 4.32 -5.93
N PHE A 19 -10.87 3.26 -6.32
CA PHE A 19 -11.30 2.20 -5.42
C PHE A 19 -11.42 0.86 -6.16
N ALA A 20 -11.38 -0.24 -5.42
CA ALA A 20 -11.64 -1.56 -5.98
C ALA A 20 -13.12 -1.89 -5.86
N SER A 21 -13.71 -2.45 -6.92
CA SER A 21 -15.10 -2.90 -6.93
C SER A 21 -15.25 -4.22 -7.67
N ASN A 22 -16.06 -5.12 -7.13
CA ASN A 22 -16.39 -6.39 -7.80
C ASN A 22 -17.70 -6.34 -8.60
N ARG A 23 -18.17 -5.14 -8.97
CA ARG A 23 -19.41 -4.95 -9.74
C ARG A 23 -19.39 -5.57 -11.15
N SER A 24 -18.21 -5.87 -11.67
CA SER A 24 -18.01 -6.51 -12.98
C SER A 24 -17.57 -7.98 -12.88
N GLY A 25 -17.66 -8.58 -11.68
CA GLY A 25 -17.29 -9.97 -11.42
C GLY A 25 -16.19 -10.11 -10.37
N ASN A 26 -14.95 -9.86 -10.74
CA ASN A 26 -13.82 -9.74 -9.82
C ASN A 26 -13.58 -8.28 -9.41
N PHE A 27 -12.64 -8.06 -8.49
CA PHE A 27 -12.26 -6.70 -8.11
C PHE A 27 -11.40 -6.07 -9.20
N ASP A 28 -11.89 -4.96 -9.74
CA ASP A 28 -11.19 -4.07 -10.68
C ASP A 28 -10.99 -2.69 -10.06
N VAL A 29 -10.07 -1.92 -10.63
CA VAL A 29 -9.86 -0.52 -10.27
C VAL A 29 -10.89 0.36 -10.96
N PHE A 30 -11.63 1.12 -10.17
CA PHE A 30 -12.58 2.14 -10.61
C PHE A 30 -12.11 3.52 -10.17
N LEU A 31 -12.50 4.53 -10.94
CA LEU A 31 -12.24 5.93 -10.68
C LEU A 31 -13.54 6.73 -10.70
N MET A 32 -13.73 7.61 -9.73
CA MET A 32 -14.87 8.54 -9.69
C MET A 32 -14.43 9.93 -9.22
N ASN A 33 -15.23 10.94 -9.53
CA ASN A 33 -15.06 12.28 -8.98
C ASN A 33 -15.51 12.33 -7.52
N LYS A 34 -14.94 13.22 -6.73
CA LYS A 34 -15.31 13.42 -5.31
C LYS A 34 -16.77 13.80 -5.12
N GLU A 35 -17.37 14.50 -6.10
CA GLU A 35 -18.78 14.89 -6.09
C GLU A 35 -19.73 13.73 -6.43
N GLY A 36 -19.19 12.54 -6.73
CA GLY A 36 -19.97 11.38 -7.14
C GLY A 36 -20.11 11.25 -8.66
N GLY A 37 -21.16 10.57 -9.08
CA GLY A 37 -21.43 10.26 -10.49
C GLY A 37 -21.11 8.80 -10.85
N GLU A 38 -21.15 8.48 -12.13
CA GLU A 38 -20.88 7.12 -12.62
C GLU A 38 -19.38 6.82 -12.57
N PRO A 39 -18.94 5.78 -11.85
CA PRO A 39 -17.53 5.42 -11.79
C PRO A 39 -17.05 4.83 -13.11
N LYS A 40 -15.87 5.27 -13.54
CA LYS A 40 -15.17 4.73 -14.71
C LYS A 40 -14.35 3.51 -14.30
N ARG A 41 -14.59 2.36 -14.95
CA ARG A 41 -13.72 1.17 -14.81
C ARG A 41 -12.41 1.43 -15.54
N LEU A 42 -11.27 1.27 -14.86
CA LEU A 42 -9.94 1.47 -15.43
C LEU A 42 -9.27 0.16 -15.85
N THR A 43 -9.49 -0.91 -15.08
CA THR A 43 -8.86 -2.20 -15.30
C THR A 43 -9.89 -3.29 -15.58
N THR A 44 -9.49 -4.37 -16.25
CA THR A 44 -10.43 -5.39 -16.76
C THR A 44 -9.84 -6.81 -16.75
N HIS A 45 -8.75 -7.03 -16.02
CA HIS A 45 -8.13 -8.35 -15.97
C HIS A 45 -9.00 -9.33 -15.16
N SER A 46 -8.87 -10.63 -15.41
CA SER A 46 -9.66 -11.67 -14.74
C SER A 46 -9.26 -11.95 -13.30
N THR A 47 -8.10 -11.44 -12.84
CA THR A 47 -7.68 -11.51 -11.43
C THR A 47 -8.09 -10.25 -10.68
N ASN A 48 -8.06 -10.31 -9.34
CA ASN A 48 -8.37 -9.15 -8.52
C ASN A 48 -7.29 -8.07 -8.63
N GLU A 49 -7.73 -6.82 -8.74
CA GLU A 49 -6.91 -5.63 -8.91
C GLU A 49 -7.28 -4.60 -7.83
N TYR A 50 -6.28 -4.11 -7.09
CA TYR A 50 -6.50 -3.26 -5.93
C TYR A 50 -5.67 -1.99 -5.99
N PRO A 51 -6.27 -0.78 -6.04
CA PRO A 51 -5.52 0.46 -6.00
C PRO A 51 -4.79 0.59 -4.66
N THR A 52 -3.59 1.19 -4.69
CA THR A 52 -2.78 1.42 -3.48
C THR A 52 -2.53 2.90 -3.23
N THR A 53 -2.22 3.66 -4.27
CA THR A 53 -1.97 5.10 -4.19
C THR A 53 -2.04 5.72 -5.58
N PHE A 54 -2.27 7.03 -5.65
CA PHE A 54 -1.98 7.78 -6.86
C PHE A 54 -0.49 8.08 -6.93
N LYS A 55 0.11 7.90 -8.10
CA LYS A 55 1.47 8.34 -8.39
C LYS A 55 1.50 9.85 -8.65
N ASP A 56 0.51 10.32 -9.37
CA ASP A 56 0.20 11.72 -9.67
C ASP A 56 -1.30 11.82 -10.00
N ASN A 57 -1.80 13.00 -10.41
CA ASN A 57 -3.22 13.17 -10.75
C ASN A 57 -3.67 12.38 -12.00
N GLY A 58 -2.73 11.91 -12.80
CA GLY A 58 -2.98 11.18 -14.04
C GLY A 58 -2.73 9.67 -13.95
N HIS A 59 -2.08 9.17 -12.90
CA HIS A 59 -1.68 7.78 -12.79
C HIS A 59 -1.95 7.18 -11.42
N ILE A 60 -2.36 5.92 -11.41
CA ILE A 60 -2.68 5.13 -10.20
C ILE A 60 -1.76 3.91 -10.15
N LEU A 61 -1.17 3.66 -8.98
CA LEU A 61 -0.49 2.40 -8.69
C LEU A 61 -1.50 1.42 -8.08
N TYR A 62 -1.47 0.19 -8.55
CA TYR A 62 -2.36 -0.85 -8.06
C TYR A 62 -1.65 -2.21 -7.99
N LEU A 63 -2.17 -3.09 -7.17
CA LEU A 63 -1.69 -4.46 -6.99
C LEU A 63 -2.49 -5.42 -7.85
N ALA A 64 -1.82 -6.27 -8.59
CA ALA A 64 -2.43 -7.34 -9.36
C ALA A 64 -1.46 -8.51 -9.60
N ASN A 65 -2.02 -9.63 -9.98
CA ASN A 65 -1.26 -10.81 -10.42
C ASN A 65 -1.58 -11.09 -11.89
N ILE A 66 -1.01 -10.27 -12.79
CA ILE A 66 -1.34 -10.30 -14.23
C ILE A 66 -0.36 -11.17 -15.02
N LEU A 67 0.89 -11.29 -14.58
CA LEU A 67 2.00 -11.80 -15.41
C LEU A 67 2.25 -13.31 -15.29
N GLN A 68 1.27 -14.11 -14.91
CA GLN A 68 1.59 -15.53 -14.75
C GLN A 68 1.03 -16.36 -15.90
N ASP A 69 1.94 -16.86 -16.72
CA ASP A 69 1.63 -18.05 -17.50
C ASP A 69 1.32 -19.19 -16.51
N ALA A 70 0.20 -19.88 -16.72
CA ALA A 70 -0.19 -21.00 -15.89
C ALA A 70 0.89 -22.11 -15.81
N LYS A 71 1.79 -22.18 -16.79
CA LYS A 71 2.92 -23.11 -16.83
C LYS A 71 4.08 -22.69 -15.93
N ASP A 72 4.20 -21.40 -15.63
CA ASP A 72 5.29 -20.82 -14.83
C ASP A 72 4.90 -20.54 -13.39
N ILE A 73 3.65 -20.81 -13.01
CA ILE A 73 3.16 -20.64 -11.64
C ILE A 73 3.80 -21.69 -10.72
N GLN A 74 4.84 -21.29 -10.01
CA GLN A 74 5.49 -22.13 -8.99
C GLN A 74 4.71 -22.17 -7.67
N PHE A 75 3.93 -21.13 -7.39
CA PHE A 75 3.12 -21.03 -6.18
C PHE A 75 1.65 -20.87 -6.55
N PRO A 76 0.78 -21.78 -6.10
CA PRO A 76 -0.65 -21.68 -6.37
C PRO A 76 -1.25 -20.45 -5.66
N GLY A 77 -1.99 -19.67 -6.40
CA GLY A 77 -2.82 -18.59 -5.89
C GLY A 77 -2.30 -17.18 -6.17
N THR A 78 -3.20 -16.23 -5.97
CA THR A 78 -3.04 -14.81 -6.27
C THR A 78 -2.37 -14.02 -5.14
N ARG A 79 -1.53 -14.67 -4.32
CA ARG A 79 -1.00 -14.07 -3.08
C ARG A 79 0.15 -13.10 -3.32
N PHE A 80 0.93 -13.33 -4.37
CA PHE A 80 2.09 -12.51 -4.70
C PHE A 80 1.75 -11.56 -5.83
N MET A 81 1.23 -10.40 -5.47
CA MET A 81 0.82 -9.37 -6.42
C MET A 81 1.99 -8.43 -6.72
N GLN A 82 2.16 -8.09 -7.99
CA GLN A 82 3.08 -7.07 -8.44
C GLN A 82 2.40 -5.70 -8.44
N VAL A 83 3.20 -4.66 -8.54
CA VAL A 83 2.70 -3.28 -8.65
C VAL A 83 2.64 -2.89 -10.11
N TYR A 84 1.46 -2.46 -10.54
CA TYR A 84 1.19 -1.94 -11.88
C TYR A 84 0.82 -0.47 -11.81
N GLU A 85 0.99 0.21 -12.93
CA GLU A 85 0.58 1.59 -13.15
C GLU A 85 -0.50 1.65 -14.23
N ILE A 86 -1.56 2.43 -14.00
CA ILE A 86 -2.62 2.68 -14.97
C ILE A 86 -2.92 4.17 -15.05
N SER A 87 -3.13 4.69 -16.27
CA SER A 87 -3.61 6.05 -16.46
C SER A 87 -5.04 6.22 -15.96
N THR A 88 -5.39 7.40 -15.41
CA THR A 88 -6.77 7.77 -15.09
C THR A 88 -7.66 7.82 -16.34
N ASP A 89 -7.07 7.93 -17.53
CA ASP A 89 -7.77 7.82 -18.79
C ASP A 89 -8.02 6.37 -19.21
N GLY A 90 -7.47 5.39 -18.48
CA GLY A 90 -7.50 3.97 -18.80
C GLY A 90 -6.42 3.59 -19.79
N GLY A 91 -6.61 2.46 -20.48
CA GLY A 91 -5.66 1.95 -21.45
C GLY A 91 -4.91 0.72 -20.94
N ARG A 92 -3.73 0.48 -21.52
CA ARG A 92 -2.90 -0.67 -21.12
C ARG A 92 -2.10 -0.34 -19.86
N PRO A 93 -2.12 -1.21 -18.85
CA PRO A 93 -1.28 -1.03 -17.67
C PRO A 93 0.19 -1.35 -17.96
N ASP A 94 1.07 -0.68 -17.26
CA ASP A 94 2.51 -0.94 -17.24
C ASP A 94 2.93 -1.60 -15.92
N LEU A 95 3.90 -2.51 -15.98
CA LEU A 95 4.52 -3.08 -14.78
C LEU A 95 5.39 -2.02 -14.11
N TYR A 96 4.99 -1.55 -12.93
CA TYR A 96 5.76 -0.57 -12.15
C TYR A 96 6.88 -1.23 -11.35
N SER A 97 6.58 -2.35 -10.68
CA SER A 97 7.55 -3.13 -9.91
C SER A 97 7.14 -4.61 -9.85
N SER A 98 8.13 -5.48 -10.08
CA SER A 98 7.98 -6.93 -9.89
C SER A 98 8.13 -7.37 -8.42
N LEU A 99 8.56 -6.48 -7.53
CA LEU A 99 8.67 -6.78 -6.10
C LEU A 99 7.28 -6.89 -5.48
N TYR A 100 7.16 -7.79 -4.52
CA TYR A 100 5.92 -7.97 -3.76
C TYR A 100 5.85 -6.92 -2.66
N MET A 101 5.06 -5.90 -2.89
CA MET A 101 4.90 -4.73 -2.02
C MET A 101 3.45 -4.63 -1.55
N GLU A 102 3.25 -4.29 -0.28
CA GLU A 102 1.94 -3.94 0.28
C GLU A 102 2.01 -2.56 0.95
N ASN A 103 0.84 -1.94 1.16
CA ASN A 103 0.73 -0.66 1.88
C ASN A 103 1.72 0.41 1.36
N ILE A 104 1.68 0.61 0.06
CA ILE A 104 2.60 1.54 -0.63
C ILE A 104 2.21 2.98 -0.29
N ALA A 105 3.19 3.77 0.17
CA ALA A 105 3.06 5.19 0.42
C ALA A 105 4.13 5.95 -0.37
N LEU A 106 3.70 6.71 -1.37
CA LEU A 106 4.59 7.55 -2.18
C LEU A 106 4.84 8.88 -1.46
N SER A 107 6.09 9.37 -1.47
CA SER A 107 6.42 10.70 -0.96
C SER A 107 5.77 11.79 -1.82
N LYS A 108 5.49 12.94 -1.22
CA LYS A 108 4.80 14.05 -1.88
C LYS A 108 5.51 14.55 -3.14
N ASP A 109 6.84 14.47 -3.17
CA ASP A 109 7.68 14.83 -4.31
C ASP A 109 7.84 13.70 -5.34
N GLY A 110 7.26 12.53 -5.07
CA GLY A 110 7.35 11.35 -5.94
C GLY A 110 8.73 10.70 -6.00
N SER A 111 9.70 11.12 -5.17
CA SER A 111 11.08 10.62 -5.22
C SER A 111 11.34 9.37 -4.39
N LYS A 112 10.45 9.05 -3.44
CA LYS A 112 10.61 7.96 -2.49
C LYS A 112 9.30 7.20 -2.29
N LEU A 113 9.42 5.94 -1.95
CA LEU A 113 8.29 5.06 -1.71
C LEU A 113 8.56 4.23 -0.46
N LEU A 114 7.67 4.30 0.53
CA LEU A 114 7.63 3.40 1.65
C LEU A 114 6.68 2.25 1.34
N TYR A 115 7.02 1.04 1.77
CA TYR A 115 6.17 -0.12 1.55
C TYR A 115 6.44 -1.22 2.58
N ASN A 116 5.47 -2.10 2.76
CA ASN A 116 5.71 -3.38 3.40
C ASN A 116 6.20 -4.40 2.39
N ASP A 117 7.22 -5.16 2.76
CA ASP A 117 7.59 -6.36 2.02
C ASP A 117 6.55 -7.48 2.27
N TYR A 118 6.23 -8.22 1.23
CA TYR A 118 5.37 -9.39 1.32
C TYR A 118 6.19 -10.65 1.09
N LYS A 119 6.57 -11.29 2.17
CA LYS A 119 7.42 -12.51 2.16
C LYS A 119 6.60 -13.81 2.19
N GLY A 120 5.33 -13.73 2.54
CA GLY A 120 4.43 -14.86 2.67
C GLY A 120 3.11 -14.48 3.31
N TYR A 121 2.23 -15.48 3.46
CA TYR A 121 0.95 -15.24 4.14
C TYR A 121 1.17 -15.19 5.66
N GLU A 122 0.87 -14.05 6.24
CA GLU A 122 0.79 -13.86 7.68
C GLU A 122 -0.65 -13.48 8.05
N ASP A 123 -1.18 -14.12 9.08
CA ASP A 123 -2.52 -13.77 9.58
C ASP A 123 -2.47 -12.38 10.26
N PRO A 124 -3.15 -11.36 9.72
CA PRO A 124 -3.13 -10.01 10.28
C PRO A 124 -3.76 -9.91 11.68
N TRP A 125 -4.40 -10.98 12.16
CA TRP A 125 -5.01 -11.05 13.48
C TRP A 125 -4.09 -11.68 14.54
N ARG A 126 -2.97 -12.29 14.13
CA ARG A 126 -1.98 -12.83 15.06
C ARG A 126 -1.28 -11.69 15.80
N LYS A 127 -0.96 -11.97 17.06
CA LYS A 127 -0.20 -11.06 17.92
C LYS A 127 1.12 -11.69 18.33
N HIS A 128 2.13 -10.85 18.50
CA HIS A 128 3.44 -11.24 19.03
C HIS A 128 4.12 -12.37 18.26
N HIS A 129 3.87 -12.43 16.97
CA HIS A 129 4.48 -13.43 16.11
C HIS A 129 5.80 -12.91 15.54
N GLN A 130 6.84 -13.72 15.70
CA GLN A 130 8.16 -13.48 15.11
C GLN A 130 8.44 -14.64 14.15
N SER A 131 8.63 -14.33 12.89
CA SER A 131 8.96 -15.32 11.87
C SER A 131 9.70 -14.66 10.71
N SER A 132 10.23 -15.50 9.82
CA SER A 132 10.88 -15.01 8.60
C SER A 132 9.95 -14.33 7.60
N ILE A 133 8.63 -14.43 7.81
CA ILE A 133 7.61 -13.84 6.93
C ILE A 133 6.90 -12.64 7.54
N THR A 134 7.23 -12.23 8.78
CA THR A 134 6.73 -10.96 9.35
C THR A 134 7.12 -9.79 8.46
N ARG A 135 6.21 -8.84 8.34
CA ARG A 135 6.39 -7.67 7.49
C ARG A 135 7.37 -6.69 8.09
N ASP A 136 8.23 -6.18 7.25
CA ASP A 136 9.11 -5.05 7.55
C ASP A 136 8.74 -3.86 6.67
N ILE A 137 9.15 -2.66 7.10
CA ILE A 137 9.00 -1.46 6.27
C ILE A 137 10.31 -1.19 5.57
N TRP A 138 10.19 -0.95 4.28
CA TRP A 138 11.29 -0.61 3.38
C TRP A 138 11.08 0.75 2.74
N LEU A 139 12.19 1.43 2.51
CA LEU A 139 12.28 2.64 1.70
C LEU A 139 12.87 2.28 0.34
N CYS A 140 12.18 2.64 -0.73
CA CYS A 140 12.71 2.65 -2.09
C CYS A 140 12.94 4.09 -2.51
N THR A 141 14.17 4.45 -2.85
CA THR A 141 14.47 5.71 -3.52
C THR A 141 14.30 5.49 -5.02
N LEU A 142 13.43 6.29 -5.62
CA LEU A 142 13.07 6.20 -7.03
C LEU A 142 14.05 7.02 -7.88
N GLY A 143 14.36 6.55 -9.10
CA GLY A 143 15.30 7.19 -10.00
C GLY A 143 15.73 6.20 -11.08
N LYS A 144 16.78 6.55 -11.83
CA LYS A 144 17.35 5.66 -12.85
C LYS A 144 17.84 4.36 -12.21
N ASP A 145 18.52 4.48 -11.07
CA ASP A 145 19.00 3.36 -10.29
C ASP A 145 18.23 3.37 -8.95
N ARG A 146 17.29 2.44 -8.81
CA ARG A 146 16.51 2.31 -7.58
C ARG A 146 17.38 1.75 -6.46
N SER A 147 17.29 2.34 -5.27
CA SER A 147 17.92 1.80 -4.07
C SER A 147 16.86 1.42 -3.03
N PHE A 148 17.16 0.37 -2.27
CA PHE A 148 16.25 -0.20 -1.28
C PHE A 148 16.94 -0.25 0.08
N GLN A 149 16.25 0.23 1.10
CA GLN A 149 16.74 0.23 2.47
C GLN A 149 15.64 -0.25 3.41
N LYS A 150 15.93 -1.23 4.27
CA LYS A 150 15.05 -1.60 5.37
C LYS A 150 15.12 -0.49 6.43
N VAL A 151 13.95 0.05 6.84
CA VAL A 151 13.88 1.19 7.77
C VAL A 151 13.35 0.82 9.15
N THR A 152 12.81 -0.39 9.31
CA THR A 152 12.45 -0.94 10.63
C THR A 152 13.32 -2.14 10.98
N THR A 153 13.54 -2.38 12.27
CA THR A 153 14.47 -3.40 12.77
C THR A 153 13.85 -4.33 13.82
N PHE A 154 12.58 -4.12 14.17
CA PHE A 154 11.87 -5.00 15.09
C PHE A 154 11.72 -6.39 14.48
N GLY A 155 11.86 -7.44 15.31
CA GLY A 155 11.76 -8.84 14.84
C GLY A 155 10.34 -9.35 14.64
N GLY A 156 9.33 -8.58 15.06
CA GLY A 156 7.92 -8.84 14.84
C GLY A 156 7.38 -8.07 13.63
N GLU A 157 6.11 -7.75 13.63
CA GLU A 157 5.44 -7.12 12.48
C GLU A 157 5.39 -5.60 12.59
N ASP A 158 5.96 -4.91 11.59
CA ASP A 158 5.82 -3.48 11.33
C ASP A 158 5.07 -3.29 10.02
N ARG A 159 4.01 -2.44 10.01
CA ARG A 159 3.14 -2.34 8.82
C ARG A 159 2.48 -0.97 8.65
N ASN A 160 1.83 -0.79 7.49
CA ASN A 160 1.05 0.41 7.15
C ASN A 160 1.86 1.71 7.29
N PRO A 161 2.99 1.86 6.58
CA PRO A 161 3.73 3.11 6.63
C PRO A 161 2.94 4.23 5.95
N VAL A 162 2.94 5.42 6.56
CA VAL A 162 2.42 6.66 5.97
C VAL A 162 3.40 7.80 6.23
N TRP A 163 3.57 8.67 5.24
CA TRP A 163 4.47 9.81 5.35
C TRP A 163 3.95 10.83 6.38
N ALA A 164 4.85 11.38 7.15
CA ALA A 164 4.59 12.57 7.94
C ALA A 164 4.67 13.84 7.04
N ALA A 165 4.07 14.93 7.50
CA ALA A 165 4.02 16.20 6.77
C ALA A 165 5.41 16.77 6.43
N ASP A 166 6.43 16.43 7.23
CA ASP A 166 7.81 16.89 7.06
C ASP A 166 8.54 16.21 5.88
N GLY A 167 7.98 15.14 5.30
CA GLY A 167 8.61 14.35 4.22
C GLY A 167 9.93 13.67 4.61
N ALA A 168 10.37 13.81 5.85
CA ALA A 168 11.62 13.25 6.39
C ALA A 168 11.38 12.16 7.43
N SER A 169 10.16 12.00 7.89
CA SER A 169 9.72 10.98 8.83
C SER A 169 8.44 10.29 8.35
N PHE A 170 8.10 9.19 8.98
CA PHE A 170 6.91 8.41 8.69
C PHE A 170 6.27 7.86 9.96
N TYR A 171 4.97 7.61 9.89
CA TYR A 171 4.24 6.86 10.90
C TYR A 171 4.02 5.44 10.42
N TYR A 172 3.90 4.51 11.35
CA TYR A 172 3.65 3.10 11.07
C TYR A 172 3.02 2.39 12.26
N LEU A 173 2.50 1.21 12.04
CA LEU A 173 1.98 0.33 13.07
C LEU A 173 3.05 -0.68 13.47
N SER A 174 3.34 -0.79 14.75
CA SER A 174 4.24 -1.80 15.33
C SER A 174 3.63 -2.42 16.59
N GLU A 175 3.88 -3.69 16.78
CA GLU A 175 3.53 -4.41 18.01
C GLU A 175 4.71 -4.54 18.98
N GLU A 176 5.81 -3.84 18.76
CA GLU A 176 7.03 -3.93 19.56
C GLU A 176 6.80 -3.76 21.07
N LYS A 177 5.84 -2.93 21.46
CA LYS A 177 5.47 -2.71 22.88
C LYS A 177 4.20 -3.46 23.30
N GLY A 178 3.93 -4.58 22.66
CA GLY A 178 2.81 -5.45 22.96
C GLY A 178 1.68 -5.36 21.93
N SER A 179 0.71 -4.46 22.08
CA SER A 179 -0.36 -4.27 21.09
C SER A 179 0.10 -3.38 19.94
N PHE A 180 -0.50 -3.54 18.75
CA PHE A 180 -0.22 -2.62 17.65
C PHE A 180 -0.59 -1.20 18.01
N ASN A 181 0.40 -0.33 17.94
CA ASN A 181 0.33 1.10 18.21
C ASN A 181 0.96 1.88 17.06
N ILE A 182 0.69 3.18 17.01
CA ILE A 182 1.31 4.10 16.07
C ILE A 182 2.69 4.50 16.61
N PHE A 183 3.69 4.34 15.78
CA PHE A 183 5.05 4.83 15.97
C PHE A 183 5.38 5.89 14.92
N LYS A 184 6.25 6.81 15.26
CA LYS A 184 6.87 7.75 14.32
C LYS A 184 8.37 7.51 14.30
N LYS A 185 8.97 7.50 13.10
CA LYS A 185 10.41 7.32 12.90
C LYS A 185 10.93 8.25 11.80
N ASP A 186 12.14 8.78 11.96
CA ASP A 186 12.82 9.47 10.87
C ASP A 186 13.48 8.47 9.90
N LEU A 187 13.70 8.91 8.67
CA LEU A 187 14.34 8.06 7.64
C LEU A 187 15.80 7.75 7.96
N ALA A 188 16.46 8.56 8.77
CA ALA A 188 17.85 8.33 9.24
C ALA A 188 17.91 7.25 10.30
N GLY A 189 16.77 6.85 10.89
CA GLY A 189 16.66 5.80 11.90
C GLY A 189 17.06 6.21 13.32
N ASN A 190 17.33 7.51 13.55
CA ASN A 190 17.88 8.01 14.82
C ASN A 190 16.80 8.36 15.85
N ASN A 191 15.59 8.70 15.41
CA ASN A 191 14.51 9.15 16.27
C ASN A 191 13.27 8.28 16.05
N GLU A 192 12.98 7.41 16.99
CA GLU A 192 11.78 6.60 17.04
C GLU A 192 10.97 6.95 18.28
N LYS A 193 9.66 7.14 18.09
CA LYS A 193 8.75 7.50 19.19
C LYS A 193 7.43 6.78 19.03
N GLN A 194 6.98 6.12 20.07
CA GLN A 194 5.61 5.61 20.19
C GLN A 194 4.65 6.79 20.39
N ILE A 195 3.58 6.84 19.60
CA ILE A 195 2.59 7.93 19.59
C ILE A 195 1.34 7.53 20.38
N THR A 196 0.89 6.28 20.22
CA THR A 196 -0.27 5.75 20.97
C THR A 196 0.15 4.64 21.90
N THR A 197 -0.62 4.42 22.98
CA THR A 197 -0.28 3.48 24.06
C THR A 197 -1.44 2.53 24.39
N HIS A 198 -2.13 2.03 23.35
CA HIS A 198 -3.21 1.07 23.51
C HIS A 198 -2.68 -0.29 23.98
N THR A 199 -3.29 -0.85 25.02
CA THR A 199 -2.89 -2.15 25.57
C THR A 199 -3.86 -3.28 25.26
N THR A 200 -5.15 -2.96 25.10
CA THR A 200 -6.25 -3.94 24.91
C THR A 200 -6.70 -4.04 23.48
N HIS A 201 -6.91 -2.91 22.82
CA HIS A 201 -7.40 -2.84 21.45
C HIS A 201 -6.30 -2.27 20.55
N PRO A 202 -5.76 -3.09 19.62
CA PRO A 202 -4.71 -2.63 18.73
C PRO A 202 -5.25 -1.63 17.70
N VAL A 203 -4.41 -0.69 17.29
CA VAL A 203 -4.66 0.09 16.08
C VAL A 203 -4.57 -0.84 14.87
N ARG A 204 -5.59 -0.86 14.02
CA ARG A 204 -5.69 -1.80 12.89
C ARG A 204 -5.35 -1.18 11.56
N PHE A 205 -5.69 0.09 11.40
CA PHE A 205 -5.53 0.81 10.15
C PHE A 205 -4.86 2.15 10.44
N LEU A 206 -4.04 2.59 9.52
CA LEU A 206 -3.35 3.86 9.56
C LEU A 206 -3.43 4.49 8.17
N THR A 207 -3.85 5.72 8.12
CA THR A 207 -3.85 6.54 6.92
C THR A 207 -3.51 7.97 7.29
N SER A 208 -3.04 8.73 6.34
CA SER A 208 -2.83 10.16 6.50
C SER A 208 -3.47 10.91 5.33
N ASP A 209 -3.84 12.15 5.56
CA ASP A 209 -4.22 13.06 4.50
C ASP A 209 -2.99 13.60 3.74
N ASN A 210 -3.22 14.42 2.72
CA ASN A 210 -2.14 15.05 1.94
C ASN A 210 -1.30 16.06 2.74
N SER A 211 -1.75 16.46 3.94
CA SER A 211 -1.01 17.30 4.87
C SER A 211 -0.13 16.48 5.84
N GLY A 212 -0.28 15.15 5.84
CA GLY A 212 0.38 14.23 6.77
C GLY A 212 -0.29 14.19 8.15
N THR A 213 -1.55 14.63 8.27
CA THR A 213 -2.39 14.45 9.45
C THR A 213 -2.94 13.02 9.46
N LEU A 214 -2.86 12.34 10.62
CA LEU A 214 -3.36 10.99 10.85
C LEU A 214 -4.85 10.97 11.14
#